data_4f415abbcadeda99fb28478241cb37de
#
_entry.id   4f415abbcadeda99fb28478241cb37de
#
_cell.length_a   1.000
_cell.length_b   1.000
_cell.length_c   1.000
_cell.angle_alpha   90.00
_cell.angle_beta   90.00
_cell.angle_gamma   90.00
#
_symmetry.space_group_name_H-M   'P 1'
#
loop_
_entity.id
_entity.type
_entity.pdbx_description
1 polymer ?
#
loop_
_entity_poly.entity_id
_entity_poly.type
_entity_poly.pdbx_seq_one_letter_code
_entity_poly.pdbx_strand_id
1 'polypeptide(L)'
;MIVYFDTSALVKGYVEEAGSREVHALLDDKATIPGSAIIIEVEMAAALQKTVRLFNIAETLVAESWQDFLDDWGAFTHLQVSESLVNRASRIAFDHKLRGYDSLHLAAAQMWQERLNLPITLATFDRDLWLAGREAGVEVWPEGLVA
;
A
#
# COMPACT_ATOMS: atom_id res chain seq x y z
N MET A 1 8.59 11.85 6.11
CA MET A 1 8.70 11.05 4.85
C MET A 1 7.32 10.91 4.22
N ILE A 2 7.26 10.94 2.90
CA ILE A 2 6.02 10.75 2.15
C ILE A 2 5.93 9.29 1.77
N VAL A 3 4.90 8.59 2.23
CA VAL A 3 4.82 7.13 2.13
C VAL A 3 3.55 6.72 1.40
N TYR A 4 3.73 6.00 0.30
CA TYR A 4 2.66 5.31 -0.40
C TYR A 4 2.55 3.89 0.16
N PHE A 5 1.39 3.53 0.66
CA PHE A 5 1.14 2.18 1.17
C PHE A 5 0.41 1.33 0.14
N ASP A 6 0.93 0.15 -0.14
CA ASP A 6 0.14 -0.89 -0.79
C ASP A 6 -0.64 -1.69 0.25
N THR A 7 -1.48 -2.60 -0.20
CA THR A 7 -2.34 -3.39 0.69
C THR A 7 -1.53 -4.32 1.60
N SER A 8 -0.45 -4.91 1.10
CA SER A 8 0.38 -5.84 1.87
C SER A 8 1.04 -5.17 3.08
N ALA A 9 1.36 -3.89 2.96
CA ALA A 9 1.90 -3.09 4.06
C ALA A 9 0.77 -2.55 4.96
N LEU A 10 -0.25 -1.93 4.36
CA LEU A 10 -1.28 -1.24 5.13
C LEU A 10 -2.08 -2.19 6.02
N VAL A 11 -2.38 -3.39 5.56
CA VAL A 11 -3.14 -4.37 6.35
C VAL A 11 -2.47 -4.71 7.67
N LYS A 12 -1.13 -4.67 7.72
CA LYS A 12 -0.35 -4.92 8.94
C LYS A 12 -0.54 -3.86 10.02
N GLY A 13 -1.04 -2.69 9.65
CA GLY A 13 -1.41 -1.65 10.62
C GLY A 13 -2.73 -1.96 11.35
N TYR A 14 -3.54 -2.89 10.84
CA TYR A 14 -4.89 -3.16 11.32
C TYR A 14 -5.14 -4.63 11.69
N VAL A 15 -4.23 -5.51 11.31
CA VAL A 15 -4.22 -6.93 11.70
C VAL A 15 -2.83 -7.26 12.21
N GLU A 16 -2.75 -7.90 13.38
CA GLU A 16 -1.47 -8.27 13.97
C GLU A 16 -0.86 -9.45 13.24
N GLU A 17 0.29 -9.21 12.62
CA GLU A 17 1.06 -10.21 11.87
C GLU A 17 2.54 -9.79 11.80
N ALA A 18 3.40 -10.60 11.20
CA ALA A 18 4.81 -10.24 11.00
C ALA A 18 4.92 -8.91 10.24
N GLY A 19 5.69 -7.96 10.77
CA GLY A 19 5.85 -6.62 10.19
C GLY A 19 4.91 -5.56 10.76
N SER A 20 3.91 -5.93 11.56
CA SER A 20 2.96 -4.97 12.14
C SER A 20 3.62 -3.91 13.01
N ARG A 21 4.62 -4.30 13.78
CA ARG A 21 5.35 -3.36 14.64
C ARG A 21 6.03 -2.24 13.84
N GLU A 22 6.65 -2.62 12.75
CA GLU A 22 7.35 -1.70 11.85
C GLU A 22 6.35 -0.77 11.14
N VAL A 23 5.22 -1.32 10.69
CA VAL A 23 4.16 -0.53 10.05
C VAL A 23 3.53 0.44 11.05
N HIS A 24 3.25 0.01 12.28
CA HIS A 24 2.74 0.91 13.32
C HIS A 24 3.71 2.06 13.58
N ALA A 25 5.01 1.79 13.70
CA ALA A 25 6.01 2.83 13.90
C ALA A 25 6.00 3.86 12.76
N LEU A 26 5.81 3.39 11.53
CA LEU A 26 5.74 4.27 10.35
C LEU A 26 4.45 5.10 10.32
N LEU A 27 3.30 4.50 10.64
CA LEU A 27 2.01 5.19 10.66
C LEU A 27 1.90 6.17 11.84
N ASP A 28 2.48 5.86 12.99
CA ASP A 28 2.41 6.67 14.20
C ASP A 28 3.40 7.84 14.18
N ASP A 29 4.38 7.81 13.28
CA ASP A 29 5.31 8.92 13.11
C ASP A 29 4.59 10.14 12.53
N LYS A 30 4.51 11.19 13.32
CA LYS A 30 3.83 12.45 12.92
C LYS A 30 4.47 13.13 11.71
N ALA A 31 5.72 12.79 11.39
CA ALA A 31 6.41 13.30 10.21
C ALA A 31 6.04 12.52 8.94
N THR A 32 5.38 11.37 9.06
CA THR A 32 4.93 10.59 7.92
C THR A 32 3.68 11.21 7.29
N ILE A 33 3.74 11.42 5.98
CA ILE A 33 2.60 11.82 5.16
C ILE A 33 2.14 10.58 4.40
N PRO A 34 1.07 9.92 4.87
CA PRO A 34 0.62 8.68 4.23
C PRO A 34 -0.29 8.95 3.04
N GLY A 35 -0.26 8.07 2.08
CA GLY A 35 -1.17 8.10 0.95
C GLY A 35 -1.30 6.74 0.30
N SER A 36 -2.32 6.58 -0.48
CA SER A 36 -2.53 5.41 -1.34
C SER A 36 -3.57 5.71 -2.43
N ALA A 37 -3.67 4.82 -3.40
CA ALA A 37 -4.76 4.89 -4.37
C ALA A 37 -6.10 4.54 -3.70
N ILE A 38 -7.19 5.16 -4.16
CA ILE A 38 -8.53 4.94 -3.59
C ILE A 38 -8.97 3.49 -3.63
N ILE A 39 -8.43 2.71 -4.57
CA ILE A 39 -8.73 1.29 -4.71
C ILE A 39 -8.31 0.47 -3.48
N ILE A 40 -7.42 1.01 -2.65
CA ILE A 40 -6.97 0.30 -1.46
C ILE A 40 -8.12 0.04 -0.47
N GLU A 41 -9.14 0.86 -0.49
CA GLU A 41 -10.30 0.66 0.39
C GLU A 41 -10.95 -0.72 0.13
N VAL A 42 -11.18 -1.06 -1.13
CA VAL A 42 -11.76 -2.37 -1.47
C VAL A 42 -10.77 -3.51 -1.25
N GLU A 43 -9.49 -3.28 -1.47
CA GLU A 43 -8.46 -4.29 -1.20
C GLU A 43 -8.32 -4.56 0.30
N MET A 44 -8.40 -3.53 1.13
CA MET A 44 -8.39 -3.68 2.59
C MET A 44 -9.60 -4.47 3.09
N ALA A 45 -10.79 -4.17 2.57
CA ALA A 45 -11.99 -4.93 2.89
C ALA A 45 -11.82 -6.42 2.54
N ALA A 46 -11.30 -6.71 1.35
CA ALA A 46 -11.04 -8.09 0.92
C ALA A 46 -9.97 -8.77 1.78
N ALA A 47 -8.90 -8.08 2.12
CA ALA A 47 -7.82 -8.61 2.97
C ALA A 47 -8.32 -8.93 4.38
N LEU A 48 -9.10 -8.05 4.98
CA LEU A 48 -9.67 -8.27 6.31
C LEU A 48 -10.67 -9.44 6.31
N GLN A 49 -11.53 -9.53 5.31
CA GLN A 49 -12.47 -10.67 5.18
C GLN A 49 -11.73 -11.99 5.00
N LYS A 50 -10.60 -11.98 4.31
CA LYS A 50 -9.75 -13.15 4.13
C LYS A 50 -9.20 -13.68 5.46
N THR A 51 -8.89 -12.81 6.43
CA THR A 51 -8.40 -13.24 7.75
C THR A 51 -9.44 -14.04 8.52
N VAL A 52 -10.73 -13.70 8.39
CA VAL A 52 -11.83 -14.48 8.98
C VAL A 52 -11.81 -15.90 8.42
N ARG A 53 -11.73 -16.03 7.10
CA ARG A 53 -11.82 -17.34 6.43
C ARG A 53 -10.60 -18.22 6.64
N LEU A 54 -9.38 -17.65 6.60
CA LEU A 54 -8.14 -18.43 6.62
C LEU A 54 -7.59 -18.66 8.03
N PHE A 55 -7.81 -17.71 8.94
CA PHE A 55 -7.19 -17.74 10.27
C PHE A 55 -8.22 -17.84 11.39
N ASN A 56 -9.49 -18.02 11.06
CA ASN A 56 -10.59 -18.13 12.02
C ASN A 56 -10.60 -16.98 13.05
N ILE A 57 -10.32 -15.76 12.57
CA ILE A 57 -10.38 -14.56 13.39
C ILE A 57 -11.84 -14.15 13.54
N ALA A 58 -12.24 -13.74 14.74
CA ALA A 58 -13.61 -13.34 15.03
C ALA A 58 -14.05 -12.16 14.13
N GLU A 59 -15.25 -12.23 13.56
CA GLU A 59 -15.81 -11.17 12.72
C GLU A 59 -15.90 -9.84 13.45
N THR A 60 -16.13 -9.85 14.77
CA THR A 60 -16.16 -8.64 15.60
C THR A 60 -14.82 -7.91 15.62
N LEU A 61 -13.70 -8.66 15.69
CA LEU A 61 -12.35 -8.07 15.64
C LEU A 61 -12.06 -7.49 14.25
N VAL A 62 -12.49 -8.16 13.20
CA VAL A 62 -12.33 -7.67 11.83
C VAL A 62 -13.17 -6.40 11.60
N ALA A 63 -14.38 -6.34 12.16
CA ALA A 63 -15.20 -5.14 12.08
C ALA A 63 -14.55 -3.94 12.80
N GLU A 64 -13.92 -4.17 13.95
CA GLU A 64 -13.14 -3.15 14.64
C GLU A 64 -11.94 -2.68 13.82
N SER A 65 -11.18 -3.62 13.26
CA SER A 65 -10.04 -3.30 12.39
C SER A 65 -10.47 -2.48 11.16
N TRP A 66 -11.60 -2.83 10.56
CA TRP A 66 -12.17 -2.08 9.44
C TRP A 66 -12.54 -0.65 9.84
N GLN A 67 -13.18 -0.47 10.99
CA GLN A 67 -13.54 0.85 11.48
C GLN A 67 -12.29 1.70 11.81
N ASP A 68 -11.28 1.10 12.42
CA ASP A 68 -10.01 1.76 12.70
C ASP A 68 -9.34 2.25 11.40
N PHE A 69 -9.34 1.40 10.37
CA PHE A 69 -8.84 1.79 9.05
C PHE A 69 -9.63 2.98 8.48
N LEU A 70 -10.95 2.93 8.51
CA LEU A 70 -11.79 4.02 7.99
C LEU A 70 -11.57 5.33 8.74
N ASP A 71 -11.38 5.26 10.06
CA ASP A 71 -11.10 6.43 10.89
C ASP A 71 -9.76 7.10 10.49
N ASP A 72 -8.76 6.30 10.18
CA ASP A 72 -7.44 6.79 9.77
C ASP A 72 -7.41 7.23 8.30
N TRP A 73 -8.18 6.57 7.44
CA TRP A 73 -8.16 6.77 5.99
C TRP A 73 -8.41 8.21 5.58
N GLY A 74 -9.25 8.93 6.32
CA GLY A 74 -9.54 10.34 6.07
C GLY A 74 -8.32 11.26 6.12
N ALA A 75 -7.26 10.87 6.84
CA ALA A 75 -6.01 11.62 6.95
C ALA A 75 -4.99 11.29 5.85
N PHE A 76 -5.24 10.26 5.06
CA PHE A 76 -4.36 9.86 3.96
C PHE A 76 -4.57 10.75 2.74
N THR A 77 -3.51 10.91 1.94
CA THR A 77 -3.66 11.43 0.58
C THR A 77 -4.30 10.35 -0.28
N HIS A 78 -5.42 10.68 -0.90
CA HIS A 78 -6.18 9.77 -1.76
C HIS A 78 -5.82 10.01 -3.21
N LEU A 79 -5.18 9.04 -3.85
CA LEU A 79 -4.82 9.13 -5.27
C LEU A 79 -5.92 8.50 -6.12
N GLN A 80 -6.45 9.30 -7.05
CA GLN A 80 -7.55 8.87 -7.91
C GLN A 80 -7.06 7.88 -8.97
N VAL A 81 -7.89 6.90 -9.29
CA VAL A 81 -7.63 5.95 -10.37
C VAL A 81 -8.21 6.52 -11.66
N SER A 82 -7.37 7.26 -12.36
CA SER A 82 -7.72 7.89 -13.65
C SER A 82 -7.41 6.96 -14.82
N GLU A 83 -7.93 7.28 -16.00
CA GLU A 83 -7.57 6.58 -17.24
C GLU A 83 -6.06 6.68 -17.51
N SER A 84 -5.46 7.83 -17.26
CA SER A 84 -4.01 8.05 -17.39
C SER A 84 -3.22 7.12 -16.47
N LEU A 85 -3.66 6.95 -15.22
CA LEU A 85 -3.04 6.02 -14.27
C LEU A 85 -3.17 4.57 -14.77
N VAL A 86 -4.33 4.17 -15.24
CA VAL A 86 -4.56 2.81 -15.76
C VAL A 86 -3.67 2.53 -16.97
N ASN A 87 -3.51 3.50 -17.85
CA ASN A 87 -2.62 3.37 -19.00
C ASN A 87 -1.17 3.19 -18.58
N ARG A 88 -0.69 3.93 -17.58
CA ARG A 88 0.65 3.76 -17.02
C ARG A 88 0.80 2.38 -16.37
N ALA A 89 -0.17 1.97 -15.58
CA ALA A 89 -0.17 0.67 -14.92
C ALA A 89 -0.12 -0.49 -15.92
N SER A 90 -0.80 -0.36 -17.05
CA SER A 90 -0.77 -1.37 -18.11
C SER A 90 0.66 -1.57 -18.67
N ARG A 91 1.39 -0.49 -18.92
CA ARG A 91 2.80 -0.57 -19.34
C ARG A 91 3.68 -1.20 -18.27
N ILE A 92 3.48 -0.82 -17.02
CA ILE A 92 4.22 -1.39 -15.88
C ILE A 92 3.97 -2.89 -15.76
N ALA A 93 2.73 -3.33 -15.94
CA ALA A 93 2.38 -4.75 -15.89
C ALA A 93 3.16 -5.57 -16.93
N PHE A 94 3.29 -5.06 -18.15
CA PHE A 94 4.10 -5.70 -19.18
C PHE A 94 5.60 -5.66 -18.87
N ASP A 95 6.12 -4.49 -18.49
CA ASP A 95 7.55 -4.26 -18.33
C ASP A 95 8.12 -4.99 -17.11
N HIS A 96 7.37 -5.03 -16.01
CA HIS A 96 7.80 -5.63 -14.74
C HIS A 96 7.12 -6.96 -14.42
N LYS A 97 6.22 -7.43 -15.28
CA LYS A 97 5.48 -8.69 -15.10
C LYS A 97 4.72 -8.73 -13.77
N LEU A 98 4.15 -7.58 -13.38
CA LEU A 98 3.36 -7.45 -12.17
C LEU A 98 1.89 -7.77 -12.40
N ARG A 99 1.22 -8.21 -11.32
CA ARG A 99 -0.24 -8.36 -11.30
C ARG A 99 -0.90 -6.98 -11.45
N GLY A 100 -2.17 -6.97 -11.86
CA GLY A 100 -2.90 -5.74 -12.18
C GLY A 100 -2.90 -4.71 -11.05
N TYR A 101 -3.28 -5.10 -9.83
CA TYR A 101 -3.34 -4.16 -8.71
C TYR A 101 -1.95 -3.69 -8.25
N ASP A 102 -0.94 -4.56 -8.28
CA ASP A 102 0.44 -4.16 -7.96
C ASP A 102 0.94 -3.12 -8.97
N SER A 103 0.61 -3.30 -10.24
CA SER A 103 0.92 -2.33 -11.29
C SER A 103 0.22 -0.99 -11.07
N LEU A 104 -1.04 -1.00 -10.62
CA LEU A 104 -1.77 0.22 -10.23
C LEU A 104 -1.09 0.94 -9.08
N HIS A 105 -0.66 0.22 -8.04
CA HIS A 105 0.02 0.81 -6.89
C HIS A 105 1.35 1.44 -7.30
N LEU A 106 2.16 0.77 -8.13
CA LEU A 106 3.42 1.34 -8.60
C LEU A 106 3.19 2.57 -9.47
N ALA A 107 2.22 2.52 -10.38
CA ALA A 107 1.86 3.66 -11.21
C ALA A 107 1.41 4.86 -10.36
N ALA A 108 0.58 4.63 -9.35
CA ALA A 108 0.11 5.68 -8.45
C ALA A 108 1.26 6.30 -7.65
N ALA A 109 2.17 5.48 -7.14
CA ALA A 109 3.36 5.95 -6.44
C ALA A 109 4.23 6.84 -7.33
N GLN A 110 4.50 6.41 -8.56
CA GLN A 110 5.26 7.21 -9.53
C GLN A 110 4.57 8.54 -9.86
N MET A 111 3.27 8.52 -10.10
CA MET A 111 2.53 9.74 -10.43
C MET A 111 2.52 10.73 -9.26
N TRP A 112 2.40 10.23 -8.05
CA TRP A 112 2.46 11.07 -6.86
C TRP A 112 3.83 11.72 -6.70
N GLN A 113 4.90 10.94 -6.87
CA GLN A 113 6.29 11.43 -6.86
C GLN A 113 6.51 12.53 -7.90
N GLU A 114 6.01 12.32 -9.13
CA GLU A 114 6.13 13.31 -10.20
C GLU A 114 5.37 14.60 -9.89
N ARG A 115 4.14 14.50 -9.39
CA ARG A 115 3.31 15.66 -9.04
C ARG A 115 3.92 16.52 -7.94
N LEU A 116 4.51 15.88 -6.94
CA LEU A 116 5.14 16.57 -5.82
C LEU A 116 6.55 17.06 -6.16
N ASN A 117 7.18 16.46 -7.15
CA ASN A 117 8.61 16.62 -7.46
C ASN A 117 9.47 16.38 -6.19
N LEU A 118 9.10 15.40 -5.40
CA LEU A 118 9.76 14.98 -4.17
C LEU A 118 9.82 13.46 -4.15
N PRO A 119 10.87 12.85 -3.56
CA PRO A 119 10.91 11.40 -3.44
C PRO A 119 9.78 10.93 -2.52
N ILE A 120 9.14 9.85 -2.93
CA ILE A 120 8.21 9.10 -2.07
C ILE A 120 8.75 7.70 -1.82
N THR A 121 8.30 7.11 -0.73
CA THR A 121 8.66 5.76 -0.35
C THR A 121 7.45 4.85 -0.56
N LEU A 122 7.62 3.80 -1.35
CA LEU A 122 6.62 2.75 -1.52
C LEU A 122 6.78 1.73 -0.40
N ALA A 123 5.81 1.69 0.51
CA ALA A 123 5.77 0.69 1.57
C ALA A 123 5.03 -0.55 1.08
N THR A 124 5.74 -1.66 0.99
CA THR A 124 5.18 -2.94 0.52
C THR A 124 5.93 -4.12 1.13
N PHE A 125 5.21 -5.20 1.40
CA PHE A 125 5.79 -6.50 1.77
C PHE A 125 5.66 -7.52 0.62
N ASP A 126 5.17 -7.10 -0.54
CA ASP A 126 5.16 -7.90 -1.74
C ASP A 126 6.54 -7.81 -2.42
N ARG A 127 7.20 -8.94 -2.56
CA ARG A 127 8.56 -9.02 -3.11
C ARG A 127 8.65 -8.48 -4.53
N ASP A 128 7.70 -8.87 -5.37
CA ASP A 128 7.74 -8.49 -6.79
C ASP A 128 7.50 -6.99 -6.96
N LEU A 129 6.56 -6.44 -6.21
CA LEU A 129 6.29 -5.00 -6.22
C LEU A 129 7.48 -4.21 -5.64
N TRP A 130 8.12 -4.71 -4.59
CA TRP A 130 9.30 -4.08 -3.98
C TRP A 130 10.45 -3.99 -4.98
N LEU A 131 10.74 -5.09 -5.70
CA LEU A 131 11.78 -5.12 -6.73
C LEU A 131 11.44 -4.18 -7.88
N ALA A 132 10.21 -4.22 -8.36
CA ALA A 132 9.75 -3.34 -9.44
C ALA A 132 9.81 -1.86 -9.05
N GLY A 133 9.47 -1.52 -7.81
CA GLY A 133 9.59 -0.16 -7.29
C GLY A 133 11.02 0.37 -7.37
N ARG A 134 11.98 -0.42 -6.93
CA ARG A 134 13.40 -0.07 -7.03
C ARG A 134 13.83 0.16 -8.47
N GLU A 135 13.52 -0.77 -9.37
CA GLU A 135 13.85 -0.66 -10.78
C GLU A 135 13.21 0.57 -11.44
N ALA A 136 12.01 0.93 -10.98
CA ALA A 136 11.26 2.07 -11.51
C ALA A 136 11.66 3.43 -10.90
N GLY A 137 12.66 3.47 -10.02
CA GLY A 137 13.17 4.71 -9.44
C GLY A 137 12.33 5.25 -8.28
N VAL A 138 11.58 4.39 -7.60
CA VAL A 138 10.84 4.73 -6.38
C VAL A 138 11.58 4.14 -5.18
N GLU A 139 11.74 4.91 -4.12
CA GLU A 139 12.28 4.38 -2.87
C GLU A 139 11.33 3.32 -2.32
N VAL A 140 11.87 2.26 -1.70
CA VAL A 140 11.07 1.15 -1.20
C VAL A 140 11.32 0.92 0.28
N TRP A 141 10.29 0.48 0.96
CA TRP A 141 10.32 0.14 2.37
C TRP A 141 9.53 -1.18 2.60
N PRO A 142 9.94 -2.07 3.52
CA PRO A 142 11.09 -1.96 4.41
C PRO A 142 12.43 -2.10 3.67
N GLU A 143 13.48 -1.53 4.26
CA GLU A 143 14.82 -1.67 3.74
C GLU A 143 15.24 -3.14 3.76
N GLY A 144 15.79 -3.63 2.65
CA GLY A 144 16.31 -4.99 2.58
C GLY A 144 15.26 -6.11 2.61
N LEU A 145 14.02 -5.86 2.21
CA LEU A 145 12.99 -6.90 2.10
C LEU A 145 13.46 -8.09 1.28
N VAL A 146 14.24 -7.80 0.25
CA VAL A 146 14.86 -8.79 -0.62
C VAL A 146 16.36 -8.55 -0.58
N ALA A 147 17.02 -9.26 0.31
CA ALA A 147 18.48 -9.20 0.43
C ALA A 147 19.15 -10.11 -0.61
#